data_48e0b81165097145404d27b2d2ab8d87
#
_entry.id   48e0b81165097145404d27b2d2ab8d87
#
_cell.length_a   1.000
_cell.length_b   1.000
_cell.length_c   1.000
_cell.angle_alpha   90.00
_cell.angle_beta   90.00
_cell.angle_gamma   90.00
#
_symmetry.space_group_name_H-M   'P 1'
#
loop_
_entity.id
_entity.type
_entity.pdbx_description
1 polymer ?
#
loop_
_entity_poly.entity_id
_entity_poly.type
_entity_poly.pdbx_seq_one_letter_code
_entity_poly.pdbx_strand_id
1 'polypeptide(L)'
;MSTEEHRYWMSQTPDIKNLHIGQLILPGSHDAGSDKQAPNLQLPQEITQDVSPHKQVLHGIRALDLRVAFYAEYAPGQAQRFQLFHRTSSGRTVANDILAMLLNFFTDPQAQQEIIVLDFHEFRDFTPQAHEELQALIINTLQSRIIPSDLEALTVGEIWQQHPGQNVVVAYNDYTDNRTFWEGVDQNWSQNNLISTRALKAFMDTAFERYKSHYKLASIQCAKYVLPFFVPDDFTDKIDVWFKSEDQDSYIQTFFIINTDWSTRSQLVKNCQHANHIKGQRLNLYALPN
;
A
#
# COMPACT_ATOMS: atom_id res chain seq x y z
N MET A 1 -5.88 21.37 -5.46
CA MET A 1 -5.17 21.30 -4.16
C MET A 1 -3.74 20.94 -4.46
N SER A 2 -2.76 21.57 -3.80
CA SER A 2 -1.35 21.28 -4.09
C SER A 2 -1.00 19.88 -3.59
N THR A 3 -0.24 19.14 -4.37
CA THR A 3 0.29 17.80 -4.06
C THR A 3 1.17 17.75 -2.79
N GLU A 4 1.45 18.90 -2.18
CA GLU A 4 2.30 19.03 -1.01
C GLU A 4 1.55 18.88 0.32
N GLU A 5 0.23 19.11 0.33
CA GLU A 5 -0.57 19.16 1.56
C GLU A 5 -0.66 17.83 2.31
N HIS A 6 -0.57 16.69 1.59
CA HIS A 6 -0.71 15.35 2.17
C HIS A 6 0.58 14.52 2.15
N ARG A 7 1.70 15.11 1.73
CA ARG A 7 2.98 14.39 1.60
C ARG A 7 3.43 13.73 2.90
N TYR A 8 3.22 14.38 4.03
CA TYR A 8 3.66 13.96 5.37
C TYR A 8 2.49 13.89 6.36
N TRP A 9 1.37 13.31 5.90
CA TRP A 9 0.13 13.33 6.65
C TRP A 9 0.15 12.50 7.94
N MET A 10 0.96 11.44 8.02
CA MET A 10 0.99 10.59 9.21
C MET A 10 1.58 11.36 10.39
N SER A 11 2.68 12.07 10.19
CA SER A 11 3.30 12.91 11.21
C SER A 11 2.39 14.06 11.69
N GLN A 12 1.43 14.47 10.84
CA GLN A 12 0.47 15.53 11.11
C GLN A 12 -0.83 15.03 11.75
N THR A 13 -0.94 13.72 12.03
CA THR A 13 -2.13 13.08 12.60
C THR A 13 -1.84 12.66 14.04
N PRO A 14 -2.15 13.49 15.06
CA PRO A 14 -1.65 13.30 16.44
C PRO A 14 -1.98 11.96 17.07
N ASP A 15 -3.19 11.44 16.83
CA ASP A 15 -3.69 10.23 17.48
C ASP A 15 -3.35 8.94 16.72
N ILE A 16 -2.73 9.05 15.55
CA ILE A 16 -2.28 7.87 14.77
C ILE A 16 -1.27 7.05 15.57
N LYS A 17 -0.52 7.70 16.46
CA LYS A 17 0.45 7.05 17.36
C LYS A 17 -0.15 5.98 18.28
N ASN A 18 -1.47 6.01 18.51
CA ASN A 18 -2.19 5.07 19.36
C ASN A 18 -2.59 3.78 18.62
N LEU A 19 -2.41 3.75 17.30
CA LEU A 19 -2.75 2.61 16.45
C LEU A 19 -1.56 1.67 16.29
N HIS A 20 -1.85 0.36 16.14
CA HIS A 20 -0.90 -0.60 15.60
C HIS A 20 -0.87 -0.50 14.07
N ILE A 21 0.21 -0.96 13.43
CA ILE A 21 0.35 -0.92 11.96
C ILE A 21 -0.83 -1.61 11.28
N GLY A 22 -1.23 -2.79 11.74
CA GLY A 22 -2.37 -3.53 11.18
C GLY A 22 -3.74 -2.88 11.42
N GLN A 23 -3.82 -1.80 12.21
CA GLN A 23 -5.04 -1.03 12.44
C GLN A 23 -5.13 0.24 11.60
N LEU A 24 -4.03 0.64 10.95
CA LEU A 24 -3.99 1.85 10.13
C LEU A 24 -4.96 1.75 8.96
N ILE A 25 -5.65 2.84 8.68
CA ILE A 25 -6.46 2.99 7.47
C ILE A 25 -5.59 3.69 6.44
N LEU A 26 -5.10 2.93 5.46
CA LEU A 26 -4.09 3.42 4.52
C LEU A 26 -4.66 3.58 3.10
N PRO A 27 -4.43 4.73 2.46
CA PRO A 27 -4.67 4.87 1.04
C PRO A 27 -3.65 4.03 0.28
N GLY A 28 -4.12 3.14 -0.59
CA GLY A 28 -3.31 2.23 -1.37
C GLY A 28 -3.47 2.40 -2.87
N SER A 29 -2.46 2.03 -3.61
CA SER A 29 -2.46 1.98 -5.07
C SER A 29 -2.53 0.54 -5.55
N HIS A 30 -3.64 0.18 -6.21
CA HIS A 30 -3.77 -1.08 -6.92
C HIS A 30 -2.76 -1.12 -8.07
N ASP A 31 -1.95 -2.19 -8.13
CA ASP A 31 -0.93 -2.40 -9.16
C ASP A 31 -0.06 -1.14 -9.40
N ALA A 32 0.59 -0.68 -8.34
CA ALA A 32 1.24 0.63 -8.25
C ALA A 32 2.31 0.89 -9.33
N GLY A 33 2.89 -0.18 -9.90
CA GLY A 33 3.94 -0.10 -10.91
C GLY A 33 3.44 0.05 -12.36
N SER A 34 2.12 0.02 -12.58
CA SER A 34 1.51 0.07 -13.92
C SER A 34 0.86 1.41 -14.16
N ASP A 35 1.63 2.39 -14.60
CA ASP A 35 1.19 3.78 -14.71
C ASP A 35 1.49 4.41 -16.08
N LYS A 36 0.79 5.51 -16.38
CA LYS A 36 0.92 6.25 -17.65
C LYS A 36 2.33 6.81 -17.94
N GLN A 37 3.20 6.85 -16.92
CA GLN A 37 4.57 7.34 -17.02
C GLN A 37 5.58 6.19 -17.05
N ALA A 38 5.10 4.95 -17.12
CA ALA A 38 5.95 3.76 -17.16
C ALA A 38 6.88 3.76 -18.39
N PRO A 39 8.12 3.25 -18.27
CA PRO A 39 9.09 3.25 -19.36
C PRO A 39 8.64 2.46 -20.59
N ASN A 40 7.97 1.31 -20.38
CA ASN A 40 7.46 0.49 -21.46
C ASN A 40 6.06 0.92 -21.88
N LEU A 41 5.77 0.76 -23.17
CA LEU A 41 4.43 0.95 -23.69
C LEU A 41 3.50 -0.15 -23.14
N GLN A 42 2.51 0.26 -22.37
CA GLN A 42 1.47 -0.62 -21.85
C GLN A 42 0.16 -0.43 -22.61
N LEU A 43 -0.63 -1.51 -22.70
CA LEU A 43 -1.97 -1.39 -23.25
C LEU A 43 -2.90 -0.67 -22.25
N PRO A 44 -3.93 0.06 -22.71
CA PRO A 44 -4.84 0.80 -21.82
C PRO A 44 -5.44 -0.04 -20.69
N GLN A 45 -5.68 -1.32 -20.92
CA GLN A 45 -6.20 -2.26 -19.92
C GLN A 45 -5.17 -2.67 -18.85
N GLU A 46 -3.93 -2.33 -19.03
CA GLU A 46 -2.86 -2.63 -18.09
C GLU A 46 -2.51 -1.44 -17.19
N ILE A 47 -2.95 -0.25 -17.55
CA ILE A 47 -2.61 1.00 -16.86
C ILE A 47 -3.63 1.27 -15.76
N THR A 48 -3.20 1.20 -14.51
CA THR A 48 -4.02 1.37 -13.31
C THR A 48 -3.80 2.73 -12.63
N GLN A 49 -2.67 3.39 -12.90
CA GLN A 49 -2.29 4.62 -12.23
C GLN A 49 -1.93 5.74 -13.21
N ASP A 50 -2.11 7.01 -12.80
CA ASP A 50 -1.72 8.17 -13.62
C ASP A 50 -0.23 8.47 -13.55
N VAL A 51 0.39 8.17 -12.42
CA VAL A 51 1.75 8.63 -12.09
C VAL A 51 2.58 7.52 -11.46
N SER A 52 3.89 7.71 -11.50
CA SER A 52 4.86 6.75 -10.96
C SER A 52 4.66 6.47 -9.46
N PRO A 53 5.14 5.32 -8.95
CA PRO A 53 5.12 5.00 -7.51
C PRO A 53 5.68 6.13 -6.64
N HIS A 54 6.76 6.78 -7.09
CA HIS A 54 7.31 7.94 -6.41
C HIS A 54 6.28 9.07 -6.24
N LYS A 55 5.61 9.45 -7.34
CA LYS A 55 4.59 10.50 -7.27
C LYS A 55 3.36 10.08 -6.48
N GLN A 56 2.99 8.80 -6.49
CA GLN A 56 1.93 8.26 -5.64
C GLN A 56 2.27 8.46 -4.14
N VAL A 57 3.50 8.12 -3.73
CA VAL A 57 3.98 8.34 -2.35
C VAL A 57 3.98 9.83 -2.00
N LEU A 58 4.44 10.71 -2.90
CA LEU A 58 4.40 12.17 -2.70
C LEU A 58 2.96 12.71 -2.58
N HIS A 59 1.97 12.06 -3.20
CA HIS A 59 0.55 12.40 -3.03
C HIS A 59 -0.05 11.89 -1.72
N GLY A 60 0.69 11.11 -0.94
CA GLY A 60 0.24 10.59 0.35
C GLY A 60 -0.21 9.13 0.35
N ILE A 61 -0.03 8.39 -0.75
CA ILE A 61 -0.25 6.93 -0.78
C ILE A 61 0.75 6.27 0.17
N ARG A 62 0.26 5.29 0.95
CA ARG A 62 1.06 4.59 1.97
C ARG A 62 1.05 3.08 1.86
N ALA A 63 0.31 2.52 0.91
CA ALA A 63 0.41 1.11 0.56
C ALA A 63 0.58 0.98 -0.96
N LEU A 64 1.58 0.21 -1.39
CA LEU A 64 1.86 -0.06 -2.79
C LEU A 64 1.66 -1.56 -3.06
N ASP A 65 0.63 -1.91 -3.84
CA ASP A 65 0.40 -3.26 -4.37
C ASP A 65 1.41 -3.50 -5.50
N LEU A 66 2.33 -4.44 -5.28
CA LEU A 66 3.46 -4.72 -6.14
C LEU A 66 3.38 -6.13 -6.73
N ARG A 67 3.38 -6.21 -8.05
CA ARG A 67 3.45 -7.44 -8.80
C ARG A 67 4.79 -7.50 -9.52
N VAL A 68 5.56 -8.55 -9.27
CA VAL A 68 6.96 -8.64 -9.70
C VAL A 68 7.17 -9.82 -10.64
N ALA A 69 7.76 -9.57 -11.79
CA ALA A 69 8.23 -10.59 -12.72
C ALA A 69 9.75 -10.74 -12.62
N PHE A 70 10.21 -11.98 -12.61
CA PHE A 70 11.62 -12.32 -12.64
C PHE A 70 12.09 -12.60 -14.07
N TYR A 71 13.22 -12.00 -14.44
CA TYR A 71 13.83 -12.12 -15.77
C TYR A 71 15.24 -12.73 -15.64
N ALA A 72 15.34 -14.04 -15.92
CA ALA A 72 16.56 -14.82 -15.74
C ALA A 72 17.70 -14.41 -16.69
N GLU A 73 17.38 -13.76 -17.82
CA GLU A 73 18.36 -13.28 -18.81
C GLU A 73 19.21 -12.11 -18.31
N TYR A 74 18.75 -11.38 -17.30
CA TYR A 74 19.55 -10.35 -16.66
C TYR A 74 20.41 -10.93 -15.54
N ALA A 75 21.69 -10.52 -15.49
CA ALA A 75 22.60 -11.02 -14.47
C ALA A 75 22.19 -10.60 -13.04
N PRO A 76 22.56 -11.38 -12.01
CA PRO A 76 22.37 -10.96 -10.62
C PRO A 76 22.92 -9.54 -10.35
N GLY A 77 22.13 -8.72 -9.65
CA GLY A 77 22.46 -7.32 -9.37
C GLY A 77 21.99 -6.31 -10.44
N GLN A 78 21.57 -6.75 -11.62
CA GLN A 78 20.98 -5.85 -12.61
C GLN A 78 19.52 -5.51 -12.19
N ALA A 79 19.17 -4.22 -12.24
CA ALA A 79 17.84 -3.75 -11.82
C ALA A 79 16.70 -4.41 -12.61
N GLN A 80 16.92 -4.65 -13.90
CA GLN A 80 15.95 -5.25 -14.82
C GLN A 80 15.59 -6.71 -14.49
N ARG A 81 16.31 -7.34 -13.57
CA ARG A 81 16.07 -8.72 -13.15
C ARG A 81 14.74 -8.88 -12.42
N PHE A 82 14.26 -7.83 -11.72
CA PHE A 82 12.96 -7.77 -11.02
C PHE A 82 12.17 -6.56 -11.49
N GLN A 83 11.21 -6.79 -12.39
CA GLN A 83 10.41 -5.73 -12.98
C GLN A 83 8.96 -5.80 -12.50
N LEU A 84 8.33 -4.63 -12.37
CA LEU A 84 6.91 -4.54 -12.07
C LEU A 84 6.09 -4.83 -13.32
N PHE A 85 4.96 -5.50 -13.15
CA PHE A 85 4.11 -5.91 -14.26
C PHE A 85 2.62 -5.86 -13.94
N HIS A 86 1.83 -5.64 -14.98
CA HIS A 86 0.40 -5.95 -15.04
C HIS A 86 0.12 -6.55 -16.42
N ARG A 87 0.05 -7.90 -16.54
CA ARG A 87 0.15 -8.70 -17.76
C ARG A 87 1.50 -8.60 -18.47
N THR A 88 1.93 -7.39 -18.87
CA THR A 88 3.27 -7.15 -19.42
C THR A 88 4.11 -6.33 -18.45
N SER A 89 5.44 -6.33 -18.66
CA SER A 89 6.33 -5.49 -17.84
C SER A 89 6.10 -4.01 -18.14
N SER A 90 5.94 -3.21 -17.10
CA SER A 90 5.91 -1.76 -17.21
C SER A 90 7.29 -1.14 -17.46
N GLY A 91 8.36 -1.91 -17.37
CA GLY A 91 9.75 -1.44 -17.43
C GLY A 91 10.25 -0.80 -16.13
N ARG A 92 9.37 -0.63 -15.14
CA ARG A 92 9.77 -0.24 -13.79
C ARG A 92 10.42 -1.39 -13.07
N THR A 93 11.41 -1.10 -12.24
CA THR A 93 12.17 -2.10 -11.50
C THR A 93 11.97 -1.95 -10.00
N VAL A 94 12.00 -3.06 -9.27
CA VAL A 94 11.95 -3.02 -7.81
C VAL A 94 13.11 -2.19 -7.26
N ALA A 95 14.32 -2.38 -7.78
CA ALA A 95 15.53 -1.70 -7.30
C ALA A 95 15.42 -0.18 -7.40
N ASN A 96 15.04 0.36 -8.56
CA ASN A 96 15.10 1.79 -8.84
C ASN A 96 13.80 2.51 -8.49
N ASP A 97 12.67 1.93 -8.92
CA ASP A 97 11.37 2.62 -8.86
C ASP A 97 10.66 2.45 -7.50
N ILE A 98 11.09 1.46 -6.70
CA ILE A 98 10.56 1.22 -5.36
C ILE A 98 11.64 1.49 -4.30
N LEU A 99 12.70 0.68 -4.26
CA LEU A 99 13.65 0.73 -3.14
C LEU A 99 14.48 2.02 -3.12
N ALA A 100 15.12 2.38 -4.22
CA ALA A 100 15.90 3.62 -4.31
C ALA A 100 15.02 4.86 -4.17
N MET A 101 13.81 4.82 -4.70
CA MET A 101 12.81 5.87 -4.54
C MET A 101 12.47 6.11 -3.07
N LEU A 102 12.23 5.04 -2.30
CA LEU A 102 11.93 5.14 -0.86
C LEU A 102 13.12 5.69 -0.08
N LEU A 103 14.33 5.22 -0.36
CA LEU A 103 15.53 5.78 0.28
C LEU A 103 15.63 7.29 0.04
N ASN A 104 15.35 7.73 -1.20
CA ASN A 104 15.33 9.16 -1.52
C ASN A 104 14.20 9.91 -0.79
N PHE A 105 12.99 9.35 -0.74
CA PHE A 105 11.86 9.95 0.00
C PHE A 105 12.21 10.17 1.48
N PHE A 106 12.84 9.18 2.10
CA PHE A 106 13.24 9.24 3.50
C PHE A 106 14.54 10.05 3.77
N THR A 107 15.14 10.70 2.78
CA THR A 107 16.17 11.72 3.04
C THR A 107 15.58 13.00 3.63
N ASP A 108 14.26 13.23 3.38
CA ASP A 108 13.55 14.37 3.96
C ASP A 108 13.28 14.12 5.46
N PRO A 109 13.72 15.02 6.35
CA PRO A 109 13.45 14.87 7.78
C PRO A 109 11.96 14.79 8.13
N GLN A 110 11.07 15.39 7.33
CA GLN A 110 9.62 15.34 7.55
C GLN A 110 9.03 13.96 7.24
N ALA A 111 9.72 13.18 6.41
CA ALA A 111 9.27 11.82 6.04
C ALA A 111 9.55 10.77 7.12
N GLN A 112 10.33 11.07 8.16
CA GLN A 112 10.83 10.06 9.10
C GLN A 112 9.71 9.37 9.91
N GLN A 113 8.54 9.98 10.01
CA GLN A 113 7.37 9.42 10.69
C GLN A 113 6.31 8.88 9.71
N GLU A 114 6.60 8.86 8.43
CA GLU A 114 5.72 8.22 7.44
C GLU A 114 6.01 6.73 7.38
N ILE A 115 4.98 5.89 7.44
CA ILE A 115 5.11 4.43 7.31
C ILE A 115 4.56 4.02 5.95
N ILE A 116 5.34 3.26 5.19
CA ILE A 116 4.94 2.77 3.87
C ILE A 116 4.93 1.25 3.87
N VAL A 117 3.81 0.67 3.41
CA VAL A 117 3.63 -0.76 3.22
C VAL A 117 3.95 -1.10 1.77
N LEU A 118 4.93 -1.98 1.58
CA LEU A 118 5.21 -2.63 0.31
C LEU A 118 4.53 -3.99 0.31
N ASP A 119 3.44 -4.13 -0.44
CA ASP A 119 2.69 -5.37 -0.60
C ASP A 119 3.21 -6.12 -1.82
N PHE A 120 4.22 -6.98 -1.65
CA PHE A 120 4.70 -7.89 -2.67
C PHE A 120 3.69 -9.02 -2.85
N HIS A 121 2.70 -8.77 -3.69
CA HIS A 121 1.48 -9.54 -3.79
C HIS A 121 1.55 -10.69 -4.78
N GLU A 122 2.11 -10.48 -5.97
CA GLU A 122 2.14 -11.46 -7.04
C GLU A 122 3.54 -11.60 -7.61
N PHE A 123 3.94 -12.87 -7.87
CA PHE A 123 5.25 -13.23 -8.42
C PHE A 123 5.08 -14.03 -9.71
N ARG A 124 5.71 -13.59 -10.79
CA ARG A 124 5.70 -14.28 -12.07
C ARG A 124 7.08 -14.77 -12.47
N ASP A 125 7.15 -16.03 -12.93
CA ASP A 125 8.38 -16.71 -13.37
C ASP A 125 9.43 -16.85 -12.26
N PHE A 126 8.99 -16.83 -10.99
CA PHE A 126 9.86 -16.96 -9.84
C PHE A 126 10.26 -18.41 -9.58
N THR A 127 11.50 -18.59 -9.20
CA THR A 127 12.05 -19.82 -8.60
C THR A 127 12.33 -19.55 -7.12
N PRO A 128 12.56 -20.60 -6.29
CA PRO A 128 13.00 -20.39 -4.90
C PRO A 128 14.23 -19.49 -4.81
N GLN A 129 15.20 -19.65 -5.71
CA GLN A 129 16.38 -18.79 -5.76
C GLN A 129 16.04 -17.33 -6.13
N ALA A 130 15.06 -17.09 -7.03
CA ALA A 130 14.62 -15.74 -7.36
C ALA A 130 13.98 -15.03 -6.15
N HIS A 131 13.21 -15.77 -5.32
CA HIS A 131 12.69 -15.26 -4.06
C HIS A 131 13.82 -14.87 -3.10
N GLU A 132 14.83 -15.73 -2.93
CA GLU A 132 16.00 -15.44 -2.09
C GLU A 132 16.75 -14.18 -2.58
N GLU A 133 16.97 -14.07 -3.90
CA GLU A 133 17.62 -12.91 -4.51
C GLU A 133 16.82 -11.61 -4.30
N LEU A 134 15.50 -11.64 -4.49
CA LEU A 134 14.64 -10.48 -4.27
C LEU A 134 14.59 -10.08 -2.79
N GLN A 135 14.45 -11.04 -1.88
CA GLN A 135 14.48 -10.80 -0.45
C GLN A 135 15.82 -10.18 -0.01
N ALA A 136 16.93 -10.72 -0.50
CA ALA A 136 18.26 -10.17 -0.24
C ALA A 136 18.42 -8.74 -0.78
N LEU A 137 17.90 -8.46 -1.98
CA LEU A 137 17.90 -7.11 -2.56
C LEU A 137 17.14 -6.13 -1.66
N ILE A 138 15.94 -6.49 -1.19
CA ILE A 138 15.11 -5.64 -0.33
C ILE A 138 15.83 -5.37 1.00
N ILE A 139 16.32 -6.42 1.67
CA ILE A 139 16.99 -6.31 2.98
C ILE A 139 18.26 -5.47 2.86
N ASN A 140 19.11 -5.76 1.88
CA ASN A 140 20.39 -5.06 1.71
C ASN A 140 20.20 -3.59 1.34
N THR A 141 19.10 -3.24 0.67
CA THR A 141 18.82 -1.86 0.25
C THR A 141 18.16 -1.06 1.37
N LEU A 142 17.10 -1.60 1.99
CA LEU A 142 16.34 -0.86 3.01
C LEU A 142 16.97 -0.93 4.40
N GLN A 143 17.69 -2.00 4.72
CA GLN A 143 18.43 -2.18 5.98
C GLN A 143 17.58 -1.86 7.23
N SER A 144 18.06 -0.91 8.02
CA SER A 144 17.41 -0.48 9.27
C SER A 144 16.08 0.27 9.06
N ARG A 145 15.63 0.51 7.83
CA ARG A 145 14.32 1.13 7.58
C ARG A 145 13.16 0.15 7.65
N ILE A 146 13.44 -1.15 7.59
CA ILE A 146 12.39 -2.16 7.66
C ILE A 146 11.87 -2.23 9.10
N ILE A 147 10.55 -2.19 9.24
CA ILE A 147 9.84 -2.54 10.48
C ILE A 147 9.61 -4.04 10.45
N PRO A 148 10.35 -4.83 11.23
CA PRO A 148 10.20 -6.28 11.20
C PRO A 148 8.88 -6.74 11.84
N SER A 149 8.42 -7.93 11.47
CA SER A 149 7.13 -8.46 11.91
C SER A 149 7.05 -8.71 13.43
N ASP A 150 8.16 -8.88 14.11
CA ASP A 150 8.18 -9.01 15.58
C ASP A 150 7.83 -7.72 16.34
N LEU A 151 7.77 -6.57 15.63
CA LEU A 151 7.28 -5.31 16.15
C LEU A 151 5.77 -5.07 15.91
N GLU A 152 5.04 -6.05 15.38
CA GLU A 152 3.61 -5.93 15.07
C GLU A 152 2.74 -5.55 16.29
N ALA A 153 3.19 -5.95 17.48
CA ALA A 153 2.51 -5.66 18.74
C ALA A 153 2.73 -4.21 19.26
N LEU A 154 3.67 -3.46 18.67
CA LEU A 154 3.91 -2.08 19.04
C LEU A 154 2.95 -1.13 18.33
N THR A 155 2.58 -0.07 19.03
CA THR A 155 1.87 1.06 18.40
C THR A 155 2.83 1.86 17.51
N VAL A 156 2.26 2.61 16.58
CA VAL A 156 3.02 3.54 15.72
C VAL A 156 3.88 4.51 16.56
N GLY A 157 3.32 5.00 17.68
CA GLY A 157 4.05 5.89 18.58
C GLY A 157 5.24 5.23 19.26
N GLU A 158 5.11 3.97 19.68
CA GLU A 158 6.20 3.18 20.25
C GLU A 158 7.28 2.89 19.22
N ILE A 159 6.90 2.56 17.98
CA ILE A 159 7.85 2.38 16.88
C ILE A 159 8.63 3.68 16.63
N TRP A 160 7.97 4.82 16.51
CA TRP A 160 8.63 6.10 16.31
C TRP A 160 9.60 6.45 17.41
N GLN A 161 9.29 6.09 18.66
CA GLN A 161 10.10 6.41 19.83
C GLN A 161 11.26 5.43 20.04
N GLN A 162 11.01 4.13 19.91
CA GLN A 162 11.95 3.06 20.25
C GLN A 162 12.80 2.62 19.04
N HIS A 163 12.26 2.79 17.85
CA HIS A 163 12.85 2.36 16.58
C HIS A 163 12.88 3.50 15.55
N PRO A 164 13.48 4.65 15.85
CA PRO A 164 13.47 5.80 14.95
C PRO A 164 14.14 5.45 13.62
N GLY A 165 13.46 5.82 12.53
CA GLY A 165 13.93 5.55 11.17
C GLY A 165 13.48 4.19 10.60
N GLN A 166 12.85 3.31 11.38
CA GLN A 166 12.12 2.16 10.87
C GLN A 166 10.75 2.63 10.37
N ASN A 167 10.52 2.55 9.07
CA ASN A 167 9.37 3.20 8.44
C ASN A 167 8.88 2.48 7.17
N VAL A 168 9.39 1.28 6.87
CA VAL A 168 8.93 0.45 5.76
C VAL A 168 8.47 -0.91 6.26
N VAL A 169 7.21 -1.24 6.01
CA VAL A 169 6.67 -2.58 6.19
C VAL A 169 6.80 -3.34 4.87
N VAL A 170 7.45 -4.49 4.89
CA VAL A 170 7.54 -5.38 3.74
C VAL A 170 6.62 -6.57 3.99
N ALA A 171 5.46 -6.59 3.32
CA ALA A 171 4.57 -7.73 3.28
C ALA A 171 4.92 -8.59 2.07
N TYR A 172 5.16 -9.88 2.27
CA TYR A 172 5.68 -10.76 1.22
C TYR A 172 4.79 -12.00 1.07
N ASN A 173 4.09 -12.11 -0.06
CA ASN A 173 3.07 -13.14 -0.30
C ASN A 173 3.69 -14.44 -0.84
N ASP A 174 4.74 -14.91 -0.19
CA ASP A 174 5.32 -16.24 -0.38
C ASP A 174 6.01 -16.67 0.91
N TYR A 175 6.32 -17.98 1.01
CA TYR A 175 7.00 -18.49 2.18
C TYR A 175 8.38 -17.82 2.36
N THR A 176 8.63 -17.36 3.57
CA THR A 176 9.94 -16.85 3.98
C THR A 176 10.18 -17.20 5.45
N ASP A 177 11.36 -17.72 5.76
CA ASP A 177 11.82 -17.93 7.15
C ASP A 177 12.23 -16.62 7.83
N ASN A 178 12.19 -15.53 7.09
CA ASN A 178 12.71 -14.26 7.51
C ASN A 178 11.69 -13.47 8.32
N ARG A 179 11.87 -13.40 9.64
CA ARG A 179 11.06 -12.59 10.55
C ARG A 179 11.16 -11.08 10.30
N THR A 180 12.02 -10.65 9.38
CA THR A 180 12.10 -9.25 8.94
C THR A 180 10.88 -8.87 8.11
N PHE A 181 10.27 -9.83 7.40
CA PHE A 181 9.10 -9.57 6.57
C PHE A 181 7.82 -9.94 7.31
N TRP A 182 6.76 -9.24 6.99
CA TRP A 182 5.40 -9.55 7.39
C TRP A 182 4.81 -10.60 6.45
N GLU A 183 3.83 -11.37 6.95
CA GLU A 183 3.01 -12.19 6.06
C GLU A 183 2.39 -11.33 4.96
N GLY A 184 2.13 -11.93 3.80
CA GLY A 184 1.47 -11.25 2.69
C GLY A 184 0.15 -10.62 3.10
N VAL A 185 -0.17 -9.47 2.53
CA VAL A 185 -1.45 -8.79 2.77
C VAL A 185 -2.60 -9.70 2.34
N ASP A 186 -3.58 -9.91 3.22
CA ASP A 186 -4.81 -10.63 2.85
C ASP A 186 -5.67 -9.72 1.97
N GLN A 187 -5.57 -9.91 0.67
CA GLN A 187 -6.27 -9.08 -0.32
C GLN A 187 -7.69 -9.57 -0.55
N ASN A 188 -8.65 -8.69 -0.29
CA ASN A 188 -10.06 -8.94 -0.56
C ASN A 188 -10.44 -8.37 -1.93
N TRP A 189 -10.70 -9.26 -2.86
CA TRP A 189 -11.07 -8.94 -4.23
C TRP A 189 -12.37 -9.65 -4.63
N SER A 190 -13.22 -8.98 -5.41
CA SER A 190 -14.55 -9.48 -5.81
C SER A 190 -14.52 -10.69 -6.75
N GLN A 191 -13.35 -11.08 -7.26
CA GLN A 191 -13.14 -12.12 -8.27
C GLN A 191 -13.86 -11.86 -9.61
N ASN A 192 -14.36 -10.64 -9.81
CA ASN A 192 -15.04 -10.23 -11.03
C ASN A 192 -14.60 -8.83 -11.47
N ASN A 193 -13.76 -8.75 -12.48
CA ASN A 193 -13.25 -7.47 -12.99
C ASN A 193 -14.33 -6.59 -13.62
N LEU A 194 -15.42 -7.17 -14.14
CA LEU A 194 -16.55 -6.44 -14.76
C LEU A 194 -17.71 -6.21 -13.78
N ILE A 195 -17.46 -6.29 -12.50
CA ILE A 195 -18.46 -6.04 -11.47
C ILE A 195 -19.05 -4.62 -11.62
N SER A 196 -20.36 -4.48 -11.43
CA SER A 196 -20.95 -3.14 -11.37
C SER A 196 -20.52 -2.39 -10.12
N THR A 197 -20.51 -1.06 -10.17
CA THR A 197 -20.15 -0.21 -9.01
C THR A 197 -21.04 -0.52 -7.79
N ARG A 198 -22.35 -0.77 -8.01
CA ARG A 198 -23.27 -1.18 -6.94
C ARG A 198 -22.90 -2.55 -6.35
N ALA A 199 -22.54 -3.52 -7.19
CA ALA A 199 -22.18 -4.86 -6.71
C ALA A 199 -20.79 -4.86 -6.03
N LEU A 200 -19.86 -4.03 -6.48
CA LEU A 200 -18.58 -3.80 -5.81
C LEU A 200 -18.80 -3.23 -4.40
N LYS A 201 -19.67 -2.23 -4.25
CA LYS A 201 -20.02 -1.68 -2.93
C LYS A 201 -20.61 -2.76 -2.02
N ALA A 202 -21.56 -3.57 -2.52
CA ALA A 202 -22.16 -4.65 -1.75
C ALA A 202 -21.12 -5.73 -1.34
N PHE A 203 -20.15 -6.03 -2.20
CA PHE A 203 -19.03 -6.91 -1.85
C PHE A 203 -18.19 -6.30 -0.71
N MET A 204 -17.82 -5.03 -0.81
CA MET A 204 -17.04 -4.35 0.21
C MET A 204 -17.77 -4.28 1.56
N ASP A 205 -19.10 -4.16 1.57
CA ASP A 205 -19.92 -4.12 2.79
C ASP A 205 -19.77 -5.37 3.66
N THR A 206 -19.38 -6.49 3.08
CA THR A 206 -19.19 -7.78 3.77
C THR A 206 -17.76 -8.22 3.92
N ALA A 207 -16.82 -7.54 3.25
CA ALA A 207 -15.44 -8.02 3.12
C ALA A 207 -14.70 -8.14 4.46
N PHE A 208 -14.89 -7.21 5.40
CA PHE A 208 -14.13 -7.14 6.64
C PHE A 208 -14.88 -7.52 7.91
N GLU A 209 -16.08 -8.08 7.83
CA GLU A 209 -16.79 -8.56 9.03
C GLU A 209 -15.97 -9.56 9.87
N ARG A 210 -15.08 -10.30 9.22
CA ARG A 210 -14.20 -11.33 9.82
C ARG A 210 -12.87 -10.78 10.36
N TYR A 211 -12.43 -9.59 9.94
CA TYR A 211 -11.12 -9.05 10.32
C TYR A 211 -11.20 -8.27 11.63
N LYS A 212 -10.85 -8.94 12.72
CA LYS A 212 -10.82 -8.34 14.07
C LYS A 212 -9.41 -8.22 14.65
N SER A 213 -8.41 -8.87 14.02
CA SER A 213 -7.02 -8.86 14.48
C SER A 213 -6.28 -7.67 13.89
N HIS A 214 -5.50 -6.96 14.71
CA HIS A 214 -4.61 -5.89 14.29
C HIS A 214 -3.19 -6.36 13.95
N TYR A 215 -2.93 -7.65 14.04
CA TYR A 215 -1.64 -8.26 13.70
C TYR A 215 -1.55 -8.67 12.23
N LYS A 216 -2.66 -8.66 11.51
CA LYS A 216 -2.72 -9.08 10.11
C LYS A 216 -3.00 -7.91 9.20
N LEU A 217 -2.17 -7.75 8.17
CA LEU A 217 -2.44 -6.76 7.13
C LEU A 217 -3.54 -7.28 6.20
N ALA A 218 -4.52 -6.43 5.94
CA ALA A 218 -5.62 -6.74 5.04
C ALA A 218 -5.91 -5.55 4.12
N SER A 219 -6.29 -5.82 2.88
CA SER A 219 -6.66 -4.81 1.90
C SER A 219 -7.99 -5.11 1.23
N ILE A 220 -8.66 -4.06 0.78
CA ILE A 220 -9.80 -4.13 -0.13
C ILE A 220 -9.39 -3.61 -1.49
N GLN A 221 -9.66 -4.38 -2.55
CA GLN A 221 -9.47 -3.94 -3.92
C GLN A 221 -10.72 -3.18 -4.38
N CYS A 222 -10.67 -1.85 -4.22
CA CYS A 222 -11.69 -0.93 -4.71
C CYS A 222 -11.36 -0.52 -6.15
N ALA A 223 -11.31 -1.54 -7.04
CA ALA A 223 -10.92 -1.43 -8.43
C ALA A 223 -11.80 -2.34 -9.29
N LYS A 224 -12.10 -1.93 -10.50
CA LYS A 224 -12.84 -2.71 -11.48
C LYS A 224 -12.60 -2.21 -12.90
N TYR A 225 -13.04 -2.98 -13.87
CA TYR A 225 -12.93 -2.66 -15.30
C TYR A 225 -14.27 -2.24 -15.88
N VAL A 226 -14.22 -1.49 -16.98
CA VAL A 226 -15.40 -1.05 -17.73
C VAL A 226 -15.30 -1.42 -19.21
N LEU A 227 -16.44 -1.78 -19.78
CA LEU A 227 -16.59 -2.03 -21.22
C LEU A 227 -16.82 -0.71 -21.99
N PRO A 228 -16.54 -0.65 -23.31
CA PRO A 228 -16.20 -1.79 -24.20
C PRO A 228 -14.71 -2.15 -24.24
N PHE A 229 -13.82 -1.33 -23.72
CA PHE A 229 -12.37 -1.51 -23.90
C PHE A 229 -11.71 -2.37 -22.83
N PHE A 230 -12.47 -2.81 -21.82
CA PHE A 230 -11.95 -3.58 -20.69
C PHE A 230 -10.75 -2.88 -20.05
N VAL A 231 -10.96 -1.63 -19.61
CA VAL A 231 -9.96 -0.77 -18.98
C VAL A 231 -10.32 -0.50 -17.53
N PRO A 232 -9.34 -0.18 -16.65
CA PRO A 232 -9.62 0.26 -15.29
C PRO A 232 -10.62 1.43 -15.29
N ASP A 233 -11.70 1.29 -14.53
CA ASP A 233 -12.77 2.27 -14.44
C ASP A 233 -12.38 3.44 -13.53
N ASP A 234 -12.79 4.65 -13.91
CA ASP A 234 -12.68 5.81 -13.05
C ASP A 234 -14.03 6.10 -12.38
N PHE A 235 -14.17 5.67 -11.15
CA PHE A 235 -15.33 5.95 -10.31
C PHE A 235 -14.92 6.71 -9.03
N THR A 236 -13.96 7.60 -9.16
CA THR A 236 -13.41 8.45 -8.11
C THR A 236 -14.50 9.20 -7.33
N ASP A 237 -15.56 9.65 -8.02
CA ASP A 237 -16.72 10.28 -7.41
C ASP A 237 -17.44 9.38 -6.38
N LYS A 238 -17.45 8.05 -6.60
CA LYS A 238 -18.01 7.09 -5.65
C LYS A 238 -17.05 6.82 -4.50
N ILE A 239 -15.75 6.70 -4.81
CA ILE A 239 -14.72 6.52 -3.78
C ILE A 239 -14.78 7.67 -2.77
N ASP A 240 -14.86 8.90 -3.24
CA ASP A 240 -14.94 10.09 -2.39
C ASP A 240 -16.20 10.12 -1.49
N VAL A 241 -17.31 9.58 -1.98
CA VAL A 241 -18.55 9.47 -1.19
C VAL A 241 -18.49 8.30 -0.21
N TRP A 242 -18.03 7.12 -0.67
CA TRP A 242 -18.05 5.92 0.17
C TRP A 242 -17.08 6.01 1.34
N PHE A 243 -15.88 6.52 1.10
CA PHE A 243 -14.83 6.59 2.10
C PHE A 243 -14.73 7.96 2.79
N LYS A 244 -15.80 8.77 2.72
CA LYS A 244 -15.86 10.01 3.46
C LYS A 244 -15.74 9.75 4.96
N SER A 245 -14.86 10.48 5.62
CA SER A 245 -14.61 10.37 7.05
C SER A 245 -15.20 11.57 7.77
N GLU A 246 -16.24 11.35 8.58
CA GLU A 246 -16.93 12.40 9.34
C GLU A 246 -16.92 12.10 10.85
N ASP A 247 -17.06 10.82 11.23
CA ASP A 247 -17.18 10.37 12.62
C ASP A 247 -16.72 8.92 12.79
N GLN A 248 -16.89 8.40 14.02
CA GLN A 248 -16.47 7.04 14.38
C GLN A 248 -17.28 5.93 13.70
N ASP A 249 -18.46 6.23 13.18
CA ASP A 249 -19.35 5.28 12.52
C ASP A 249 -19.24 5.39 10.99
N SER A 250 -18.37 6.26 10.48
CA SER A 250 -18.11 6.40 9.04
C SER A 250 -17.63 5.09 8.44
N TYR A 251 -18.11 4.78 7.24
CA TYR A 251 -17.84 3.52 6.53
C TYR A 251 -16.33 3.20 6.39
N ILE A 252 -15.50 4.22 6.19
CA ILE A 252 -14.04 4.07 6.09
C ILE A 252 -13.41 3.42 7.34
N GLN A 253 -14.04 3.55 8.52
CA GLN A 253 -13.57 2.97 9.77
C GLN A 253 -13.57 1.43 9.77
N THR A 254 -14.29 0.82 8.82
CA THR A 254 -14.34 -0.65 8.64
C THR A 254 -13.09 -1.20 7.99
N PHE A 255 -12.30 -0.35 7.31
CA PHE A 255 -11.21 -0.79 6.43
C PHE A 255 -9.83 -0.58 7.04
N PHE A 256 -8.83 -1.21 6.39
CA PHE A 256 -7.40 -1.09 6.65
C PHE A 256 -6.71 -0.48 5.41
N ILE A 257 -6.18 -1.29 4.49
CA ILE A 257 -5.63 -0.80 3.23
C ILE A 257 -6.75 -0.73 2.19
N ILE A 258 -6.94 0.43 1.57
CA ILE A 258 -7.92 0.66 0.52
C ILE A 258 -7.17 0.88 -0.79
N ASN A 259 -7.04 -0.18 -1.59
CA ASN A 259 -6.37 -0.13 -2.89
C ASN A 259 -7.33 0.36 -3.97
N THR A 260 -6.92 1.39 -4.72
CA THR A 260 -7.72 1.96 -5.80
C THR A 260 -6.92 2.09 -7.10
N ASP A 261 -7.61 1.97 -8.23
CA ASP A 261 -7.11 2.53 -9.48
C ASP A 261 -7.16 4.06 -9.43
N TRP A 262 -6.29 4.72 -10.18
CA TRP A 262 -6.24 6.18 -10.24
C TRP A 262 -6.13 6.83 -8.86
N SER A 263 -5.34 6.24 -7.99
CA SER A 263 -5.27 6.51 -6.54
C SER A 263 -5.03 7.98 -6.17
N THR A 264 -4.45 8.76 -7.07
CA THR A 264 -4.16 10.19 -6.87
C THR A 264 -5.28 11.14 -7.31
N ARG A 265 -6.41 10.61 -7.80
CA ARG A 265 -7.56 11.42 -8.26
C ARG A 265 -8.56 11.73 -7.15
N SER A 266 -8.62 10.89 -6.10
CA SER A 266 -9.62 10.95 -5.04
C SER A 266 -9.17 11.74 -3.82
N GLN A 267 -10.13 12.03 -2.92
CA GLN A 267 -9.87 12.57 -1.59
C GLN A 267 -9.49 11.48 -0.57
N LEU A 268 -9.20 10.26 -1.03
CA LEU A 268 -8.98 9.10 -0.15
C LEU A 268 -7.87 9.34 0.88
N VAL A 269 -6.77 9.99 0.50
CA VAL A 269 -5.67 10.31 1.43
C VAL A 269 -6.15 11.17 2.60
N LYS A 270 -6.85 12.26 2.30
CA LYS A 270 -7.43 13.15 3.32
C LYS A 270 -8.42 12.41 4.21
N ASN A 271 -9.25 11.57 3.62
CA ASN A 271 -10.26 10.80 4.35
C ASN A 271 -9.59 9.74 5.25
N CYS A 272 -8.54 9.06 4.77
CA CYS A 272 -7.74 8.14 5.60
C CYS A 272 -7.05 8.87 6.75
N GLN A 273 -6.45 10.03 6.51
CA GLN A 273 -5.84 10.86 7.54
C GLN A 273 -6.83 11.16 8.67
N HIS A 274 -8.01 11.67 8.34
CA HIS A 274 -9.05 11.99 9.32
C HIS A 274 -9.59 10.73 10.01
N ALA A 275 -9.77 9.64 9.28
CA ALA A 275 -10.25 8.37 9.84
C ALA A 275 -9.26 7.79 10.87
N ASN A 276 -7.95 7.86 10.62
CA ASN A 276 -6.93 7.44 11.58
C ASN A 276 -6.94 8.31 12.84
N HIS A 277 -7.13 9.63 12.70
CA HIS A 277 -7.28 10.52 13.84
C HIS A 277 -8.44 10.08 14.75
N ILE A 278 -9.64 9.91 14.19
CA ILE A 278 -10.84 9.45 14.93
C ILE A 278 -10.59 8.08 15.58
N LYS A 279 -10.02 7.13 14.82
CA LYS A 279 -9.74 5.77 15.33
C LYS A 279 -8.74 5.77 16.47
N GLY A 280 -7.68 6.57 16.36
CA GLY A 280 -6.66 6.72 17.39
C GLY A 280 -7.18 7.41 18.66
N GLN A 281 -8.05 8.41 18.54
CA GLN A 281 -8.73 9.05 19.68
C GLN A 281 -9.58 8.04 20.45
N ARG A 282 -10.35 7.22 19.71
CA ARG A 282 -11.23 6.20 20.31
C ARG A 282 -10.44 5.21 21.15
N LEU A 283 -9.31 4.70 20.65
CA LEU A 283 -8.47 3.76 21.41
C LEU A 283 -7.87 4.38 22.67
N ASN A 284 -7.50 5.65 22.60
CA ASN A 284 -6.98 6.37 23.77
C ASN A 284 -8.02 6.51 24.90
N LEU A 285 -9.28 6.71 24.57
CA LEU A 285 -10.38 6.80 25.55
C LEU A 285 -10.62 5.48 26.30
N TYR A 286 -10.38 4.33 25.66
CA TYR A 286 -10.50 3.02 26.30
C TYR A 286 -9.24 2.59 27.10
N ALA A 287 -8.12 3.27 26.90
CA ALA A 287 -6.87 2.99 27.61
C ALA A 287 -6.74 3.78 28.94
N LEU A 288 -7.62 4.74 29.20
CA LEU A 288 -7.64 5.48 30.48
C LEU A 288 -8.21 4.59 31.58
N PRO A 289 -7.51 4.34 32.70
CA PRO A 289 -8.06 3.60 33.85
C PRO A 289 -9.25 4.39 34.42
N ASN A 290 -10.38 3.70 34.62
CA ASN A 290 -11.53 4.20 35.37
C ASN A 290 -11.18 4.52 36.82
#